data_0de5059b2453a2e4fd1c985538ff2ab0
#
_entry.id   0de5059b2453a2e4fd1c985538ff2ab0
#
_cell.length_a   1.000
_cell.length_b   1.000
_cell.length_c   1.000
_cell.angle_alpha   90.00
_cell.angle_beta   90.00
_cell.angle_gamma   90.00
#
_symmetry.space_group_name_H-M   'P 1'
#
loop_
_entity.id
_entity.type
_entity.pdbx_description
1 polymer ?
#
loop_
_entity_poly.entity_id
_entity_poly.type
_entity_poly.pdbx_seq_one_letter_code
_entity_poly.pdbx_strand_id
1 'polypeptide(L)'
;DGALIYYQQAYNKDNSLILALEVAAELALRSNHRDSELILKKLLLADPSNPKYLQLFVESLSDSNNLNDIEELLENETIQSNPFVNNLYNQLGYEYLVNGIIDKSIEYFEKSLSINENDRFALYYLSNVYRDLKEYDKSIIIAEKQINLYPQEKDGYINKIISLLTIEDFEKATEILLESLKIFPNDFDMNYFLGIAQYSLENFIESETYYEKALKINDQSTTAMHGLAMAYDKNEKWDKSDQLYIDLIAGNTDDAQAYNNYAYSLVERNQDIDYALTLAEKAIELSPNTSAYLDTVGWIYFKLGNFDKAKEFIAKSIVYDDSSAVVLEHYGDVLIALNNKDEALVFYKKAFELDQNNNSLSEKISLYESE
;
A
#
# COMPACT_ATOMS: atom_id res chain seq x y z
N ASP A 1 -42.12 -12.70 -6.13
CA ASP A 1 -42.77 -12.02 -4.99
C ASP A 1 -43.94 -12.83 -4.42
N GLY A 2 -44.95 -13.31 -5.23
CA GLY A 2 -46.12 -14.05 -4.70
C GLY A 2 -45.79 -15.33 -3.95
N ALA A 3 -44.87 -16.14 -4.45
CA ALA A 3 -44.45 -17.38 -3.79
C ALA A 3 -43.71 -17.10 -2.47
N LEU A 4 -42.85 -16.09 -2.45
CA LEU A 4 -42.14 -15.65 -1.25
C LEU A 4 -43.13 -15.26 -0.13
N ILE A 5 -44.11 -14.41 -0.44
CA ILE A 5 -45.13 -13.97 0.51
C ILE A 5 -45.96 -15.17 1.02
N TYR A 6 -46.29 -16.12 0.14
CA TYR A 6 -47.03 -17.32 0.52
C TYR A 6 -46.27 -18.17 1.55
N TYR A 7 -44.98 -18.44 1.31
CA TYR A 7 -44.18 -19.24 2.23
C TYR A 7 -43.91 -18.52 3.58
N GLN A 8 -43.70 -17.21 3.56
CA GLN A 8 -43.62 -16.40 4.78
C GLN A 8 -44.93 -16.45 5.60
N GLN A 9 -46.07 -16.34 4.93
CA GLN A 9 -47.39 -16.44 5.59
C GLN A 9 -47.62 -17.84 6.17
N ALA A 10 -47.18 -18.90 5.49
CA ALA A 10 -47.30 -20.27 6.00
C ALA A 10 -46.51 -20.43 7.30
N TYR A 11 -45.26 -19.97 7.34
CA TYR A 11 -44.43 -19.99 8.54
C TYR A 11 -45.02 -19.14 9.67
N ASN A 12 -45.52 -17.94 9.36
CA ASN A 12 -46.14 -17.07 10.38
C ASN A 12 -47.41 -17.64 11.00
N LYS A 13 -48.10 -18.55 10.28
CA LYS A 13 -49.26 -19.27 10.81
C LYS A 13 -48.88 -20.45 11.69
N ASP A 14 -47.80 -21.12 11.36
CA ASP A 14 -47.28 -22.27 12.10
C ASP A 14 -45.77 -22.27 12.04
N ASN A 15 -45.13 -21.81 13.15
CA ASN A 15 -43.69 -21.67 13.27
C ASN A 15 -42.96 -23.03 13.27
N SER A 16 -43.67 -24.15 13.31
CA SER A 16 -43.08 -25.49 13.13
C SER A 16 -42.70 -25.79 11.66
N LEU A 17 -43.23 -24.99 10.71
CA LEU A 17 -42.96 -25.15 9.27
C LEU A 17 -41.64 -24.47 8.84
N ILE A 18 -40.53 -24.86 9.46
CA ILE A 18 -39.20 -24.31 9.15
C ILE A 18 -38.89 -24.46 7.65
N LEU A 19 -39.29 -25.56 7.01
CA LEU A 19 -39.10 -25.77 5.58
C LEU A 19 -39.77 -24.66 4.74
N ALA A 20 -40.92 -24.12 5.15
CA ALA A 20 -41.55 -23.01 4.46
C ALA A 20 -40.70 -21.73 4.53
N LEU A 21 -40.10 -21.49 5.67
CA LEU A 21 -39.18 -20.35 5.85
C LEU A 21 -37.86 -20.56 5.07
N GLU A 22 -37.34 -21.78 4.99
CA GLU A 22 -36.16 -22.11 4.15
C GLU A 22 -36.42 -21.82 2.66
N VAL A 23 -37.57 -22.26 2.14
CA VAL A 23 -37.96 -21.95 0.75
C VAL A 23 -38.13 -20.45 0.53
N ALA A 24 -38.71 -19.73 1.51
CA ALA A 24 -38.83 -18.27 1.43
C ALA A 24 -37.46 -17.59 1.39
N ALA A 25 -36.52 -18.05 2.20
CA ALA A 25 -35.13 -17.53 2.23
C ALA A 25 -34.40 -17.78 0.90
N GLU A 26 -34.47 -18.99 0.33
CA GLU A 26 -33.88 -19.29 -0.97
C GLU A 26 -34.48 -18.45 -2.11
N LEU A 27 -35.79 -18.22 -2.10
CA LEU A 27 -36.46 -17.36 -3.09
C LEU A 27 -36.02 -15.89 -2.94
N ALA A 28 -35.89 -15.42 -1.70
CA ALA A 28 -35.42 -14.05 -1.41
C ALA A 28 -34.00 -13.82 -1.92
N LEU A 29 -33.08 -14.75 -1.67
CA LEU A 29 -31.69 -14.69 -2.17
C LEU A 29 -31.65 -14.68 -3.70
N ARG A 30 -32.34 -15.61 -4.35
CA ARG A 30 -32.36 -15.72 -5.83
C ARG A 30 -32.93 -14.49 -6.51
N SER A 31 -33.87 -13.79 -5.87
CA SER A 31 -34.50 -12.59 -6.40
C SER A 31 -33.82 -11.29 -5.95
N ASN A 32 -32.76 -11.37 -5.17
CA ASN A 32 -32.11 -10.24 -4.49
C ASN A 32 -33.14 -9.34 -3.78
N HIS A 33 -34.01 -9.97 -3.00
CA HIS A 33 -35.15 -9.29 -2.36
C HIS A 33 -34.63 -8.48 -1.17
N ARG A 34 -35.11 -7.23 -1.01
CA ARG A 34 -34.70 -6.31 0.07
C ARG A 34 -34.85 -6.86 1.49
N ASP A 35 -35.75 -7.84 1.70
CA ASP A 35 -36.00 -8.44 3.01
C ASP A 35 -35.25 -9.77 3.20
N SER A 36 -34.30 -10.12 2.32
CA SER A 36 -33.56 -11.40 2.37
C SER A 36 -32.86 -11.60 3.70
N GLU A 37 -32.15 -10.59 4.18
CA GLU A 37 -31.46 -10.60 5.48
C GLU A 37 -32.42 -10.89 6.65
N LEU A 38 -33.57 -10.18 6.69
CA LEU A 38 -34.57 -10.38 7.75
C LEU A 38 -35.16 -11.80 7.74
N ILE A 39 -35.38 -12.36 6.53
CA ILE A 39 -35.90 -13.72 6.39
C ILE A 39 -34.88 -14.75 6.85
N LEU A 40 -33.61 -14.54 6.48
CA LEU A 40 -32.50 -15.41 6.86
C LEU A 40 -32.18 -15.32 8.35
N LYS A 41 -32.24 -14.12 8.96
CA LYS A 41 -32.16 -13.94 10.43
C LYS A 41 -33.23 -14.75 11.14
N LYS A 42 -34.50 -14.74 10.66
CA LYS A 42 -35.58 -15.55 11.20
C LYS A 42 -35.33 -17.05 11.04
N LEU A 43 -34.79 -17.46 9.88
CA LEU A 43 -34.48 -18.87 9.62
C LEU A 43 -33.36 -19.36 10.56
N LEU A 44 -32.32 -18.56 10.73
CA LEU A 44 -31.23 -18.85 11.65
C LEU A 44 -31.72 -18.95 13.11
N LEU A 45 -32.56 -18.02 13.55
CA LEU A 45 -33.14 -18.05 14.90
C LEU A 45 -34.12 -19.21 15.13
N ALA A 46 -34.74 -19.76 14.07
CA ALA A 46 -35.58 -20.94 14.16
C ALA A 46 -34.78 -22.23 14.43
N ASP A 47 -33.55 -22.33 13.88
CA ASP A 47 -32.58 -23.41 14.15
C ASP A 47 -31.15 -22.85 14.17
N PRO A 48 -30.71 -22.26 15.29
CA PRO A 48 -29.39 -21.63 15.40
C PRO A 48 -28.22 -22.62 15.28
N SER A 49 -28.48 -23.92 15.44
CA SER A 49 -27.44 -24.96 15.31
C SER A 49 -27.15 -25.33 13.88
N ASN A 50 -27.99 -24.95 12.91
CA ASN A 50 -27.88 -25.34 11.51
C ASN A 50 -26.77 -24.54 10.81
N PRO A 51 -25.66 -25.18 10.38
CA PRO A 51 -24.55 -24.47 9.74
C PRO A 51 -24.95 -23.80 8.42
N LYS A 52 -25.84 -24.43 7.63
CA LYS A 52 -26.32 -23.87 6.36
C LYS A 52 -27.06 -22.53 6.57
N TYR A 53 -27.84 -22.39 7.64
CA TYR A 53 -28.61 -21.17 7.88
C TYR A 53 -27.71 -20.02 8.31
N LEU A 54 -26.68 -20.29 9.12
CA LEU A 54 -25.69 -19.29 9.46
C LEU A 54 -24.89 -18.84 8.23
N GLN A 55 -24.46 -19.79 7.39
CA GLN A 55 -23.75 -19.48 6.15
C GLN A 55 -24.60 -18.57 5.23
N LEU A 56 -25.86 -18.94 4.96
CA LEU A 56 -26.76 -18.16 4.12
C LEU A 56 -27.02 -16.76 4.69
N PHE A 57 -27.11 -16.65 6.02
CA PHE A 57 -27.26 -15.36 6.68
C PHE A 57 -26.03 -14.48 6.47
N VAL A 58 -24.82 -15.00 6.72
CA VAL A 58 -23.57 -14.27 6.49
C VAL A 58 -23.44 -13.82 5.03
N GLU A 59 -23.76 -14.68 4.07
CA GLU A 59 -23.77 -14.32 2.64
C GLU A 59 -24.72 -13.14 2.32
N SER A 60 -25.81 -12.99 3.09
CA SER A 60 -26.78 -11.90 2.89
C SER A 60 -26.33 -10.56 3.49
N LEU A 61 -25.31 -10.55 4.33
CA LEU A 61 -24.81 -9.35 5.03
C LEU A 61 -23.88 -8.48 4.17
N SER A 62 -23.47 -8.95 3.00
CA SER A 62 -22.46 -8.29 2.15
C SER A 62 -22.77 -6.85 1.78
N ASP A 63 -24.03 -6.40 1.93
CA ASP A 63 -24.49 -5.05 1.62
C ASP A 63 -25.12 -4.32 2.83
N SER A 64 -25.01 -4.87 4.05
CA SER A 64 -25.72 -4.34 5.22
C SER A 64 -24.75 -3.72 6.25
N ASN A 65 -25.07 -2.48 6.69
CA ASN A 65 -24.38 -1.78 7.79
C ASN A 65 -24.98 -2.12 9.19
N ASN A 66 -25.52 -3.31 9.39
CA ASN A 66 -26.25 -3.70 10.61
C ASN A 66 -25.35 -4.38 11.65
N LEU A 67 -24.24 -3.72 12.05
CA LEU A 67 -23.30 -4.23 13.06
C LEU A 67 -23.98 -4.65 14.37
N ASN A 68 -24.91 -3.83 14.87
CA ASN A 68 -25.60 -4.11 16.13
C ASN A 68 -26.46 -5.39 16.05
N ASP A 69 -27.13 -5.61 14.92
CA ASP A 69 -27.97 -6.81 14.70
C ASP A 69 -27.14 -8.10 14.66
N ILE A 70 -25.89 -8.00 14.14
CA ILE A 70 -24.98 -9.15 14.09
C ILE A 70 -24.39 -9.41 15.48
N GLU A 71 -24.00 -8.37 16.22
CA GLU A 71 -23.52 -8.51 17.61
C GLU A 71 -24.59 -9.11 18.52
N GLU A 72 -25.86 -8.71 18.38
CA GLU A 72 -26.98 -9.27 19.14
C GLU A 72 -27.14 -10.79 18.89
N LEU A 73 -26.91 -11.25 17.66
CA LEU A 73 -26.94 -12.69 17.37
C LEU A 73 -25.86 -13.48 18.09
N LEU A 74 -24.71 -12.87 18.33
CA LEU A 74 -23.60 -13.48 19.06
C LEU A 74 -23.84 -13.59 20.57
N GLU A 75 -24.91 -12.98 21.13
CA GLU A 75 -25.35 -13.25 22.50
C GLU A 75 -25.99 -14.64 22.65
N ASN A 76 -26.37 -15.28 21.54
CA ASN A 76 -26.95 -16.63 21.52
C ASN A 76 -25.85 -17.70 21.59
N GLU A 77 -25.75 -18.43 22.71
CA GLU A 77 -24.76 -19.50 22.94
C GLU A 77 -24.81 -20.60 21.87
N THR A 78 -25.99 -20.88 21.30
CA THR A 78 -26.12 -21.89 20.24
C THR A 78 -25.48 -21.40 18.93
N ILE A 79 -25.59 -20.12 18.62
CA ILE A 79 -24.91 -19.50 17.46
C ILE A 79 -23.40 -19.49 17.69
N GLN A 80 -22.95 -19.15 18.91
CA GLN A 80 -21.50 -19.19 19.24
C GLN A 80 -20.90 -20.59 19.11
N SER A 81 -21.72 -21.62 19.32
CA SER A 81 -21.31 -23.02 19.18
C SER A 81 -21.47 -23.56 17.74
N ASN A 82 -21.96 -22.76 16.81
CA ASN A 82 -22.14 -23.17 15.42
C ASN A 82 -20.78 -23.32 14.72
N PRO A 83 -20.54 -24.41 13.95
CA PRO A 83 -19.28 -24.65 13.25
C PRO A 83 -18.85 -23.53 12.28
N PHE A 84 -19.78 -22.72 11.81
CA PHE A 84 -19.52 -21.60 10.88
C PHE A 84 -19.50 -20.22 11.56
N VAL A 85 -19.46 -20.16 12.89
CA VAL A 85 -19.46 -18.88 13.63
C VAL A 85 -18.24 -18.02 13.30
N ASN A 86 -17.11 -18.61 12.92
CA ASN A 86 -15.94 -17.87 12.45
C ASN A 86 -16.24 -16.96 11.26
N ASN A 87 -17.15 -17.36 10.35
CA ASN A 87 -17.55 -16.52 9.22
C ASN A 87 -18.30 -15.26 9.67
N LEU A 88 -19.09 -15.38 10.75
CA LEU A 88 -19.78 -14.22 11.35
C LEU A 88 -18.76 -13.27 12.01
N TYR A 89 -17.75 -13.81 12.70
CA TYR A 89 -16.66 -12.99 13.24
C TYR A 89 -15.86 -12.32 12.10
N ASN A 90 -15.61 -13.01 11.00
CA ASN A 90 -14.95 -12.42 9.84
C ASN A 90 -15.75 -11.26 9.25
N GLN A 91 -17.07 -11.42 9.11
CA GLN A 91 -17.94 -10.36 8.62
C GLN A 91 -17.91 -9.14 9.54
N LEU A 92 -18.03 -9.36 10.86
CA LEU A 92 -17.91 -8.27 11.84
C LEU A 92 -16.54 -7.60 11.78
N GLY A 93 -15.47 -8.37 11.73
CA GLY A 93 -14.11 -7.85 11.62
C GLY A 93 -13.96 -6.94 10.39
N TYR A 94 -14.49 -7.38 9.25
CA TYR A 94 -14.46 -6.61 8.00
C TYR A 94 -15.33 -5.35 8.08
N GLU A 95 -16.56 -5.45 8.58
CA GLU A 95 -17.45 -4.29 8.73
C GLU A 95 -16.86 -3.23 9.67
N TYR A 96 -16.26 -3.64 10.80
CA TYR A 96 -15.57 -2.72 11.70
C TYR A 96 -14.37 -2.07 11.01
N LEU A 97 -13.62 -2.83 10.19
CA LEU A 97 -12.49 -2.30 9.42
C LEU A 97 -12.95 -1.20 8.44
N VAL A 98 -13.99 -1.46 7.65
CA VAL A 98 -14.53 -0.50 6.67
C VAL A 98 -15.07 0.76 7.36
N ASN A 99 -15.63 0.62 8.57
CA ASN A 99 -16.09 1.75 9.38
C ASN A 99 -14.97 2.45 10.18
N GLY A 100 -13.71 2.02 10.03
CA GLY A 100 -12.56 2.64 10.71
C GLY A 100 -12.45 2.33 12.20
N ILE A 101 -13.18 1.32 12.72
CA ILE A 101 -13.16 0.91 14.13
C ILE A 101 -12.16 -0.24 14.29
N ILE A 102 -10.89 0.11 14.24
CA ILE A 102 -9.77 -0.83 14.07
C ILE A 102 -9.65 -1.83 15.23
N ASP A 103 -9.76 -1.38 16.48
CA ASP A 103 -9.62 -2.26 17.66
C ASP A 103 -10.65 -3.39 17.65
N LYS A 104 -11.90 -3.09 17.30
CA LYS A 104 -12.94 -4.12 17.17
C LYS A 104 -12.71 -5.04 15.98
N SER A 105 -12.21 -4.50 14.88
CA SER A 105 -11.84 -5.31 13.71
C SER A 105 -10.81 -6.38 14.08
N ILE A 106 -9.74 -5.99 14.77
CA ILE A 106 -8.71 -6.91 15.26
C ILE A 106 -9.35 -7.95 16.20
N GLU A 107 -10.14 -7.50 17.20
CA GLU A 107 -10.81 -8.40 18.14
C GLU A 107 -11.61 -9.50 17.43
N TYR A 108 -12.39 -9.15 16.41
CA TYR A 108 -13.22 -10.12 15.71
C TYR A 108 -12.43 -11.04 14.79
N PHE A 109 -11.39 -10.56 14.12
CA PHE A 109 -10.51 -11.44 13.35
C PHE A 109 -9.73 -12.41 14.26
N GLU A 110 -9.29 -11.97 15.44
CA GLU A 110 -8.66 -12.85 16.44
C GLU A 110 -9.64 -13.89 16.99
N LYS A 111 -10.90 -13.51 17.22
CA LYS A 111 -11.97 -14.47 17.59
C LYS A 111 -12.19 -15.49 16.47
N SER A 112 -12.21 -15.08 15.21
CA SER A 112 -12.30 -16.02 14.09
C SER A 112 -11.13 -17.00 14.09
N LEU A 113 -9.89 -16.52 14.26
CA LEU A 113 -8.70 -17.36 14.33
C LEU A 113 -8.66 -18.27 15.57
N SER A 114 -9.33 -17.89 16.66
CA SER A 114 -9.46 -18.77 17.85
C SER A 114 -10.36 -19.98 17.60
N ILE A 115 -11.32 -19.87 16.67
CA ILE A 115 -12.20 -20.96 16.24
C ILE A 115 -11.55 -21.78 15.13
N ASN A 116 -11.02 -21.08 14.12
CA ASN A 116 -10.33 -21.67 12.98
C ASN A 116 -8.98 -20.99 12.78
N GLU A 117 -7.94 -21.55 13.37
CA GLU A 117 -6.58 -20.97 13.29
C GLU A 117 -6.03 -20.86 11.85
N ASN A 118 -6.65 -21.57 10.91
CA ASN A 118 -6.29 -21.60 9.51
C ASN A 118 -7.25 -20.73 8.65
N ASP A 119 -8.03 -19.83 9.27
CA ASP A 119 -8.95 -18.99 8.52
C ASP A 119 -8.18 -18.00 7.62
N ARG A 120 -8.24 -18.26 6.31
CA ARG A 120 -7.53 -17.46 5.30
C ARG A 120 -7.96 -16.00 5.30
N PHE A 121 -9.27 -15.74 5.46
CA PHE A 121 -9.84 -14.40 5.42
C PHE A 121 -9.35 -13.58 6.61
N ALA A 122 -9.44 -14.13 7.81
CA ALA A 122 -8.96 -13.48 9.03
C ALA A 122 -7.45 -13.22 8.98
N LEU A 123 -6.64 -14.19 8.52
CA LEU A 123 -5.19 -14.03 8.38
C LEU A 123 -4.85 -12.88 7.42
N TYR A 124 -5.53 -12.83 6.26
CA TYR A 124 -5.30 -11.79 5.26
C TYR A 124 -5.59 -10.39 5.81
N TYR A 125 -6.78 -10.18 6.35
CA TYR A 125 -7.17 -8.85 6.85
C TYR A 125 -6.40 -8.45 8.09
N LEU A 126 -6.14 -9.36 9.02
CA LEU A 126 -5.37 -9.06 10.23
C LEU A 126 -3.92 -8.66 9.89
N SER A 127 -3.28 -9.32 8.91
CA SER A 127 -1.97 -8.92 8.43
C SER A 127 -1.99 -7.50 7.84
N ASN A 128 -3.00 -7.17 7.03
CA ASN A 128 -3.16 -5.83 6.46
C ASN A 128 -3.38 -4.78 7.55
N VAL A 129 -4.27 -5.05 8.50
CA VAL A 129 -4.57 -4.13 9.61
C VAL A 129 -3.32 -3.82 10.43
N TYR A 130 -2.52 -4.84 10.79
CA TYR A 130 -1.27 -4.61 11.52
C TYR A 130 -0.25 -3.79 10.70
N ARG A 131 -0.18 -4.00 9.39
CA ARG A 131 0.66 -3.16 8.52
C ARG A 131 0.21 -1.70 8.53
N ASP A 132 -1.10 -1.46 8.40
CA ASP A 132 -1.66 -0.11 8.37
C ASP A 132 -1.48 0.62 9.72
N LEU A 133 -1.46 -0.12 10.82
CA LEU A 133 -1.08 0.36 12.16
C LEU A 133 0.43 0.53 12.34
N LYS A 134 1.25 0.23 11.32
CA LYS A 134 2.72 0.21 11.37
C LYS A 134 3.30 -0.81 12.36
N GLU A 135 2.52 -1.82 12.74
CA GLU A 135 2.95 -2.96 13.55
C GLU A 135 3.51 -4.06 12.64
N TYR A 136 4.57 -3.74 11.90
CA TYR A 136 5.12 -4.56 10.81
C TYR A 136 5.54 -5.96 11.26
N ASP A 137 6.11 -6.11 12.45
CA ASP A 137 6.50 -7.43 13.00
C ASP A 137 5.29 -8.36 13.11
N LYS A 138 4.15 -7.85 13.61
CA LYS A 138 2.92 -8.64 13.71
C LYS A 138 2.37 -8.98 12.32
N SER A 139 2.38 -8.01 11.41
CA SER A 139 1.97 -8.23 10.02
C SER A 139 2.78 -9.34 9.36
N ILE A 140 4.11 -9.32 9.51
CA ILE A 140 5.03 -10.33 8.97
C ILE A 140 4.73 -11.71 9.55
N ILE A 141 4.55 -11.82 10.88
CA ILE A 141 4.25 -13.10 11.56
C ILE A 141 2.94 -13.72 11.02
N ILE A 142 1.90 -12.92 10.86
CA ILE A 142 0.62 -13.40 10.33
C ILE A 142 0.75 -13.79 8.85
N ALA A 143 1.46 -12.98 8.05
CA ALA A 143 1.74 -13.29 6.64
C ALA A 143 2.55 -14.58 6.47
N GLU A 144 3.55 -14.83 7.32
CA GLU A 144 4.31 -16.08 7.33
C GLU A 144 3.41 -17.28 7.64
N LYS A 145 2.51 -17.16 8.60
CA LYS A 145 1.53 -18.20 8.88
C LYS A 145 0.66 -18.47 7.65
N GLN A 146 0.22 -17.42 6.95
CA GLN A 146 -0.57 -17.55 5.72
C GLN A 146 0.22 -18.25 4.60
N ILE A 147 1.49 -17.87 4.38
CA ILE A 147 2.38 -18.53 3.40
C ILE A 147 2.52 -20.01 3.70
N ASN A 148 2.76 -20.38 4.96
CA ASN A 148 2.95 -21.77 5.37
C ASN A 148 1.69 -22.63 5.14
N LEU A 149 0.50 -22.06 5.37
CA LEU A 149 -0.78 -22.76 5.19
C LEU A 149 -1.23 -22.77 3.73
N TYR A 150 -0.95 -21.70 2.98
CA TYR A 150 -1.45 -21.49 1.62
C TYR A 150 -0.31 -21.11 0.65
N PRO A 151 0.71 -21.95 0.47
CA PRO A 151 1.91 -21.59 -0.29
C PRO A 151 1.68 -21.35 -1.79
N GLN A 152 0.51 -21.73 -2.31
CA GLN A 152 0.11 -21.48 -3.70
C GLN A 152 -0.75 -20.21 -3.87
N GLU A 153 -0.93 -19.42 -2.79
CA GLU A 153 -1.71 -18.19 -2.78
C GLU A 153 -0.78 -16.98 -2.59
N LYS A 154 -1.03 -15.90 -3.34
CA LYS A 154 -0.15 -14.73 -3.34
C LYS A 154 -0.26 -13.87 -2.09
N ASP A 155 -1.42 -13.86 -1.45
CA ASP A 155 -1.80 -12.86 -0.45
C ASP A 155 -0.78 -12.75 0.70
N GLY A 156 -0.35 -13.89 1.24
CA GLY A 156 0.64 -13.92 2.32
C GLY A 156 2.01 -13.37 1.88
N TYR A 157 2.45 -13.74 0.67
CA TYR A 157 3.70 -13.21 0.11
C TYR A 157 3.63 -11.69 -0.05
N ILE A 158 2.57 -11.17 -0.67
CA ILE A 158 2.37 -9.73 -0.89
C ILE A 158 2.41 -8.97 0.44
N ASN A 159 1.67 -9.43 1.46
CA ASN A 159 1.63 -8.76 2.76
C ASN A 159 3.01 -8.74 3.44
N LYS A 160 3.73 -9.87 3.41
CA LYS A 160 5.08 -9.95 3.96
C LYS A 160 6.05 -9.04 3.20
N ILE A 161 6.04 -9.08 1.87
CA ILE A 161 6.91 -8.29 1.01
C ILE A 161 6.68 -6.78 1.24
N ILE A 162 5.43 -6.32 1.22
CA ILE A 162 5.13 -4.90 1.43
C ILE A 162 5.61 -4.46 2.82
N SER A 163 5.39 -5.28 3.86
CA SER A 163 5.86 -4.97 5.20
C SER A 163 7.40 -4.85 5.27
N LEU A 164 8.12 -5.80 4.65
CA LEU A 164 9.59 -5.78 4.60
C LEU A 164 10.13 -4.57 3.82
N LEU A 165 9.53 -4.25 2.66
CA LEU A 165 9.90 -3.06 1.89
C LEU A 165 9.65 -1.76 2.67
N THR A 166 8.58 -1.72 3.47
CA THR A 166 8.24 -0.53 4.25
C THR A 166 9.18 -0.29 5.42
N ILE A 167 9.73 -1.36 6.03
CA ILE A 167 10.76 -1.26 7.07
C ILE A 167 12.18 -1.25 6.50
N GLU A 168 12.30 -1.15 5.18
CA GLU A 168 13.57 -1.09 4.45
C GLU A 168 14.47 -2.34 4.62
N ASP A 169 13.89 -3.49 4.96
CA ASP A 169 14.61 -4.78 4.99
C ASP A 169 14.63 -5.39 3.57
N PHE A 170 15.36 -4.71 2.67
CA PHE A 170 15.36 -5.03 1.23
C PHE A 170 16.01 -6.38 0.94
N GLU A 171 16.96 -6.83 1.75
CA GLU A 171 17.59 -8.14 1.63
C GLU A 171 16.56 -9.26 1.86
N LYS A 172 15.82 -9.20 2.98
CA LYS A 172 14.77 -10.22 3.23
C LYS A 172 13.62 -10.11 2.24
N ALA A 173 13.26 -8.88 1.81
CA ALA A 173 12.26 -8.71 0.74
C ALA A 173 12.73 -9.40 -0.55
N THR A 174 14.01 -9.24 -0.91
CA THR A 174 14.59 -9.92 -2.08
C THR A 174 14.54 -11.44 -1.96
N GLU A 175 14.90 -12.00 -0.80
CA GLU A 175 14.85 -13.45 -0.57
C GLU A 175 13.45 -14.02 -0.80
N ILE A 176 12.43 -13.44 -0.15
CA ILE A 176 11.05 -13.93 -0.27
C ILE A 176 10.47 -13.69 -1.68
N LEU A 177 10.87 -12.61 -2.36
CA LEU A 177 10.49 -12.34 -3.74
C LEU A 177 11.06 -13.37 -4.72
N LEU A 178 12.33 -13.75 -4.57
CA LEU A 178 12.97 -14.78 -5.38
C LEU A 178 12.37 -16.18 -5.12
N GLU A 179 11.93 -16.45 -3.90
CA GLU A 179 11.20 -17.69 -3.58
C GLU A 179 9.80 -17.67 -4.20
N SER A 180 9.07 -16.57 -4.09
CA SER A 180 7.73 -16.44 -4.64
C SER A 180 7.74 -16.55 -6.17
N LEU A 181 8.75 -16.03 -6.87
CA LEU A 181 8.89 -16.16 -8.33
C LEU A 181 9.11 -17.60 -8.81
N LYS A 182 9.54 -18.54 -7.95
CA LYS A 182 9.57 -19.98 -8.29
C LYS A 182 8.16 -20.56 -8.38
N ILE A 183 7.21 -19.97 -7.66
CA ILE A 183 5.80 -20.39 -7.62
C ILE A 183 4.98 -19.58 -8.64
N PHE A 184 5.26 -18.27 -8.75
CA PHE A 184 4.55 -17.30 -9.60
C PHE A 184 5.50 -16.65 -10.63
N PRO A 185 6.06 -17.40 -11.60
CA PRO A 185 7.18 -16.93 -12.44
C PRO A 185 6.86 -15.75 -13.35
N ASN A 186 5.59 -15.54 -13.69
CA ASN A 186 5.13 -14.44 -14.55
C ASN A 186 4.17 -13.51 -13.79
N ASP A 187 4.43 -13.28 -12.51
CA ASP A 187 3.62 -12.36 -11.72
C ASP A 187 4.18 -10.94 -11.82
N PHE A 188 3.29 -9.98 -12.09
CA PHE A 188 3.66 -8.57 -12.22
C PHE A 188 4.18 -8.02 -10.89
N ASP A 189 3.43 -8.24 -9.80
CA ASP A 189 3.73 -7.66 -8.49
C ASP A 189 5.09 -8.13 -7.97
N MET A 190 5.39 -9.43 -8.11
CA MET A 190 6.67 -10.00 -7.67
C MET A 190 7.86 -9.40 -8.44
N ASN A 191 7.75 -9.24 -9.77
CA ASN A 191 8.80 -8.61 -10.55
C ASN A 191 8.92 -7.12 -10.24
N TYR A 192 7.81 -6.41 -10.08
CA TYR A 192 7.79 -5.00 -9.74
C TYR A 192 8.43 -4.71 -8.38
N PHE A 193 8.03 -5.45 -7.34
CA PHE A 193 8.61 -5.30 -5.99
C PHE A 193 10.09 -5.71 -5.95
N LEU A 194 10.49 -6.70 -6.75
CA LEU A 194 11.90 -7.06 -6.86
C LEU A 194 12.72 -5.96 -7.55
N GLY A 195 12.13 -5.27 -8.54
CA GLY A 195 12.70 -4.06 -9.12
C GLY A 195 12.94 -2.97 -8.06
N ILE A 196 11.97 -2.73 -7.17
CA ILE A 196 12.10 -1.79 -6.05
C ILE A 196 13.21 -2.23 -5.10
N ALA A 197 13.17 -3.47 -4.60
CA ALA A 197 14.15 -3.97 -3.65
C ALA A 197 15.59 -3.88 -4.19
N GLN A 198 15.79 -4.27 -5.45
CA GLN A 198 17.12 -4.20 -6.09
C GLN A 198 17.57 -2.76 -6.32
N TYR A 199 16.65 -1.84 -6.63
CA TYR A 199 16.98 -0.41 -6.75
C TYR A 199 17.48 0.16 -5.41
N SER A 200 16.78 -0.16 -4.31
CA SER A 200 17.14 0.29 -2.97
C SER A 200 18.45 -0.33 -2.45
N LEU A 201 18.79 -1.53 -2.92
CA LEU A 201 20.10 -2.18 -2.68
C LEU A 201 21.21 -1.69 -3.62
N GLU A 202 20.94 -0.67 -4.43
CA GLU A 202 21.84 -0.12 -5.46
C GLU A 202 22.28 -1.13 -6.54
N ASN A 203 21.58 -2.25 -6.67
CA ASN A 203 21.76 -3.24 -7.72
C ASN A 203 20.98 -2.83 -8.98
N PHE A 204 21.37 -1.70 -9.60
CA PHE A 204 20.60 -1.04 -10.64
C PHE A 204 20.41 -1.86 -11.92
N ILE A 205 21.35 -2.74 -12.26
CA ILE A 205 21.25 -3.64 -13.44
C ILE A 205 20.16 -4.69 -13.20
N GLU A 206 20.13 -5.28 -12.01
CA GLU A 206 19.10 -6.22 -11.61
C GLU A 206 17.73 -5.54 -11.52
N SER A 207 17.68 -4.34 -10.94
CA SER A 207 16.47 -3.52 -10.86
C SER A 207 15.86 -3.28 -12.25
N GLU A 208 16.67 -2.82 -13.22
CA GLU A 208 16.28 -2.67 -14.63
C GLU A 208 15.67 -3.97 -15.18
N THR A 209 16.38 -5.09 -14.95
CA THR A 209 15.95 -6.41 -15.45
C THR A 209 14.56 -6.78 -14.94
N TYR A 210 14.27 -6.52 -13.67
CA TYR A 210 12.99 -6.89 -13.06
C TYR A 210 11.87 -5.93 -13.44
N TYR A 211 12.13 -4.63 -13.55
CA TYR A 211 11.14 -3.69 -14.10
C TYR A 211 10.82 -3.99 -15.57
N GLU A 212 11.80 -4.34 -16.40
CA GLU A 212 11.54 -4.78 -17.78
C GLU A 212 10.67 -6.04 -17.84
N LYS A 213 10.87 -7.01 -16.90
CA LYS A 213 10.00 -8.19 -16.77
C LYS A 213 8.58 -7.81 -16.36
N ALA A 214 8.43 -6.91 -15.40
CA ALA A 214 7.13 -6.41 -14.98
C ALA A 214 6.38 -5.75 -16.15
N LEU A 215 7.04 -4.89 -16.93
CA LEU A 215 6.46 -4.23 -18.10
C LEU A 215 6.15 -5.17 -19.27
N LYS A 216 6.84 -6.31 -19.38
CA LYS A 216 6.44 -7.36 -20.33
C LYS A 216 5.13 -8.03 -19.98
N ILE A 217 4.74 -8.00 -18.71
CA ILE A 217 3.48 -8.56 -18.20
C ILE A 217 2.36 -7.52 -18.27
N ASN A 218 2.65 -6.29 -17.86
CA ASN A 218 1.74 -5.15 -17.92
C ASN A 218 2.47 -3.91 -18.45
N ASP A 219 2.41 -3.70 -19.74
CA ASP A 219 3.09 -2.61 -20.47
C ASP A 219 2.47 -1.22 -20.22
N GLN A 220 1.29 -1.16 -19.59
CA GLN A 220 0.60 0.09 -19.24
C GLN A 220 0.89 0.55 -17.80
N SER A 221 1.72 -0.16 -17.03
CA SER A 221 2.02 0.20 -15.66
C SER A 221 2.92 1.43 -15.58
N THR A 222 2.33 2.59 -15.30
CA THR A 222 3.08 3.84 -15.11
C THR A 222 4.07 3.74 -13.94
N THR A 223 3.70 3.05 -12.85
CA THR A 223 4.60 2.84 -11.70
C THR A 223 5.85 2.04 -12.07
N ALA A 224 5.71 0.99 -12.89
CA ALA A 224 6.86 0.22 -13.36
C ALA A 224 7.68 1.01 -14.40
N MET A 225 7.05 1.85 -15.24
CA MET A 225 7.76 2.75 -16.15
C MET A 225 8.59 3.78 -15.39
N HIS A 226 8.08 4.40 -14.32
CA HIS A 226 8.84 5.28 -13.44
C HIS A 226 10.06 4.57 -12.83
N GLY A 227 9.85 3.38 -12.25
CA GLY A 227 10.94 2.59 -11.67
C GLY A 227 12.02 2.23 -12.71
N LEU A 228 11.60 1.84 -13.93
CA LEU A 228 12.53 1.52 -15.01
C LEU A 228 13.31 2.75 -15.48
N ALA A 229 12.66 3.91 -15.62
CA ALA A 229 13.32 5.14 -16.02
C ALA A 229 14.41 5.54 -15.02
N MET A 230 14.09 5.46 -13.70
CA MET A 230 15.07 5.71 -12.64
C MET A 230 16.23 4.70 -12.66
N ALA A 231 15.95 3.41 -12.92
CA ALA A 231 16.99 2.39 -13.06
C ALA A 231 17.88 2.63 -14.28
N TYR A 232 17.31 3.07 -15.41
CA TYR A 232 18.08 3.49 -16.58
C TYR A 232 18.97 4.68 -16.30
N ASP A 233 18.50 5.69 -15.54
CA ASP A 233 19.31 6.84 -15.11
C ASP A 233 20.54 6.39 -14.33
N LYS A 234 20.35 5.51 -13.33
CA LYS A 234 21.46 4.99 -12.51
C LYS A 234 22.43 4.10 -13.33
N ASN A 235 21.95 3.47 -14.38
CA ASN A 235 22.76 2.68 -15.34
C ASN A 235 23.32 3.52 -16.49
N GLU A 236 23.20 4.85 -16.44
CA GLU A 236 23.65 5.81 -17.46
C GLU A 236 23.07 5.54 -18.87
N LYS A 237 21.88 4.95 -18.93
CA LYS A 237 21.15 4.66 -20.19
C LYS A 237 20.21 5.81 -20.55
N TRP A 238 20.79 6.99 -20.66
CA TRP A 238 20.09 8.29 -20.74
C TRP A 238 19.03 8.35 -21.85
N ASP A 239 19.34 7.86 -23.06
CA ASP A 239 18.37 7.87 -24.17
C ASP A 239 17.11 7.06 -23.85
N LYS A 240 17.26 5.99 -23.08
CA LYS A 240 16.13 5.15 -22.68
C LYS A 240 15.31 5.76 -21.56
N SER A 241 15.96 6.34 -20.57
CA SER A 241 15.25 7.03 -19.47
C SER A 241 14.50 8.25 -19.97
N ASP A 242 15.13 9.07 -20.83
CA ASP A 242 14.51 10.22 -21.46
C ASP A 242 13.25 9.83 -22.22
N GLN A 243 13.33 8.76 -23.05
CA GLN A 243 12.18 8.31 -23.81
C GLN A 243 11.03 7.86 -22.91
N LEU A 244 11.32 7.14 -21.81
CA LEU A 244 10.28 6.73 -20.87
C LEU A 244 9.64 7.93 -20.17
N TYR A 245 10.41 8.94 -19.75
CA TYR A 245 9.84 10.14 -19.15
C TYR A 245 8.97 10.91 -20.15
N ILE A 246 9.41 11.01 -21.41
CA ILE A 246 8.61 11.63 -22.48
C ILE A 246 7.30 10.85 -22.70
N ASP A 247 7.36 9.53 -22.74
CA ASP A 247 6.18 8.68 -22.93
C ASP A 247 5.20 8.79 -21.74
N LEU A 248 5.70 8.84 -20.48
CA LEU A 248 4.90 9.07 -19.28
C LEU A 248 4.17 10.42 -19.34
N ILE A 249 4.90 11.49 -19.66
CA ILE A 249 4.33 12.84 -19.80
C ILE A 249 3.30 12.90 -20.94
N ALA A 250 3.58 12.26 -22.08
CA ALA A 250 2.65 12.21 -23.20
C ALA A 250 1.40 11.39 -22.89
N GLY A 251 1.52 10.33 -22.09
CA GLY A 251 0.41 9.49 -21.65
C GLY A 251 -0.47 10.15 -20.59
N ASN A 252 0.11 10.95 -19.71
CA ASN A 252 -0.60 11.71 -18.69
C ASN A 252 0.07 13.06 -18.42
N THR A 253 -0.50 14.14 -18.95
CA THR A 253 0.01 15.51 -18.80
C THR A 253 -0.11 16.07 -17.39
N ASP A 254 -0.77 15.36 -16.48
CA ASP A 254 -0.91 15.72 -15.06
C ASP A 254 -0.03 14.84 -14.14
N ASP A 255 0.89 14.07 -14.73
CA ASP A 255 1.87 13.27 -14.00
C ASP A 255 3.02 14.14 -13.46
N ALA A 256 2.80 14.77 -12.31
CA ALA A 256 3.79 15.62 -11.66
C ALA A 256 5.10 14.89 -11.36
N GLN A 257 5.03 13.59 -11.07
CA GLN A 257 6.22 12.77 -10.80
C GLN A 257 7.10 12.59 -12.05
N ALA A 258 6.49 12.37 -13.22
CA ALA A 258 7.24 12.25 -14.46
C ALA A 258 7.99 13.55 -14.80
N TYR A 259 7.32 14.69 -14.68
CA TYR A 259 7.96 15.99 -14.86
C TYR A 259 9.12 16.20 -13.90
N ASN A 260 8.93 15.92 -12.61
CA ASN A 260 9.97 16.09 -11.60
C ASN A 260 11.17 15.16 -11.83
N ASN A 261 10.91 13.86 -12.05
CA ASN A 261 11.98 12.90 -12.20
C ASN A 261 12.80 13.16 -13.47
N TYR A 262 12.16 13.58 -14.55
CA TYR A 262 12.87 13.98 -15.77
C TYR A 262 13.72 15.23 -15.53
N ALA A 263 13.17 16.24 -14.87
CA ALA A 263 13.92 17.45 -14.52
C ALA A 263 15.15 17.13 -13.65
N TYR A 264 14.98 16.27 -12.65
CA TYR A 264 16.06 15.84 -11.77
C TYR A 264 17.14 15.06 -12.52
N SER A 265 16.75 14.12 -13.40
CA SER A 265 17.68 13.40 -14.27
C SER A 265 18.51 14.34 -15.15
N LEU A 266 17.89 15.33 -15.78
CA LEU A 266 18.58 16.31 -16.63
C LEU A 266 19.56 17.18 -15.82
N VAL A 267 19.16 17.66 -14.65
CA VAL A 267 20.02 18.56 -13.84
C VAL A 267 21.21 17.81 -13.23
N GLU A 268 21.05 16.56 -12.82
CA GLU A 268 22.15 15.76 -12.26
C GLU A 268 23.25 15.50 -13.29
N ARG A 269 22.90 15.25 -14.53
CA ARG A 269 23.86 15.08 -15.62
C ARG A 269 24.28 16.40 -16.30
N ASN A 270 23.85 17.53 -15.74
CA ASN A 270 24.14 18.88 -16.23
C ASN A 270 23.72 19.09 -17.69
N GLN A 271 22.57 18.51 -18.08
CA GLN A 271 22.03 18.51 -19.42
C GLN A 271 20.77 19.39 -19.49
N ASP A 272 20.70 20.29 -20.47
CA ASP A 272 19.53 21.14 -20.80
C ASP A 272 18.81 21.74 -19.57
N ILE A 273 19.57 22.45 -18.71
CA ILE A 273 19.12 22.92 -17.38
C ILE A 273 17.91 23.86 -17.49
N ASP A 274 17.81 24.66 -18.57
CA ASP A 274 16.67 25.55 -18.78
C ASP A 274 15.38 24.76 -19.04
N TYR A 275 15.48 23.65 -19.79
CA TYR A 275 14.35 22.74 -20.00
C TYR A 275 14.01 22.00 -18.71
N ALA A 276 15.02 21.54 -17.96
CA ALA A 276 14.81 20.93 -16.64
C ALA A 276 14.02 21.88 -15.70
N LEU A 277 14.34 23.19 -15.71
CA LEU A 277 13.57 24.15 -14.92
C LEU A 277 12.11 24.21 -15.37
N THR A 278 11.84 24.22 -16.67
CA THR A 278 10.46 24.21 -17.18
C THR A 278 9.66 23.00 -16.72
N LEU A 279 10.29 21.82 -16.74
CA LEU A 279 9.68 20.57 -16.27
C LEU A 279 9.42 20.63 -14.74
N ALA A 280 10.40 21.05 -13.96
CA ALA A 280 10.28 21.14 -12.50
C ALA A 280 9.23 22.17 -12.07
N GLU A 281 9.14 23.31 -12.77
CA GLU A 281 8.08 24.30 -12.54
C GLU A 281 6.69 23.72 -12.85
N LYS A 282 6.58 22.87 -13.88
CA LYS A 282 5.32 22.15 -14.16
C LYS A 282 4.97 21.17 -13.07
N ALA A 283 5.94 20.45 -12.51
CA ALA A 283 5.72 19.55 -11.39
C ALA A 283 5.16 20.26 -10.15
N ILE A 284 5.71 21.42 -9.79
CA ILE A 284 5.20 22.22 -8.66
C ILE A 284 3.87 22.94 -8.97
N GLU A 285 3.58 23.24 -10.24
CA GLU A 285 2.25 23.73 -10.63
C GLU A 285 1.17 22.67 -10.36
N LEU A 286 1.46 21.39 -10.68
CA LEU A 286 0.54 20.28 -10.48
C LEU A 286 0.45 19.85 -9.01
N SER A 287 1.55 19.92 -8.27
CA SER A 287 1.64 19.51 -6.86
C SER A 287 2.52 20.46 -6.04
N PRO A 288 1.99 21.62 -5.62
CA PRO A 288 2.80 22.74 -5.11
C PRO A 288 3.44 22.52 -3.74
N ASN A 289 3.00 21.54 -2.97
CA ASN A 289 3.45 21.29 -1.60
C ASN A 289 4.30 20.00 -1.47
N THR A 290 4.76 19.45 -2.58
CA THR A 290 5.59 18.25 -2.58
C THR A 290 7.05 18.63 -2.34
N SER A 291 7.59 18.23 -1.20
CA SER A 291 8.97 18.55 -0.77
C SER A 291 9.99 18.22 -1.86
N ALA A 292 9.99 17.01 -2.40
CA ALA A 292 10.92 16.58 -3.46
C ALA A 292 10.88 17.47 -4.71
N TYR A 293 9.70 17.98 -5.10
CA TYR A 293 9.57 18.82 -6.29
C TYR A 293 10.11 20.24 -6.04
N LEU A 294 9.87 20.77 -4.85
CA LEU A 294 10.43 22.05 -4.43
C LEU A 294 11.97 21.98 -4.34
N ASP A 295 12.50 20.88 -3.83
CA ASP A 295 13.95 20.64 -3.79
C ASP A 295 14.55 20.59 -5.21
N THR A 296 13.93 19.85 -6.12
CA THR A 296 14.38 19.80 -7.53
C THR A 296 14.45 21.19 -8.17
N VAL A 297 13.42 22.04 -7.98
CA VAL A 297 13.44 23.42 -8.46
C VAL A 297 14.58 24.20 -7.83
N GLY A 298 14.75 24.08 -6.51
CA GLY A 298 15.84 24.75 -5.78
C GLY A 298 17.22 24.28 -6.25
N TRP A 299 17.41 22.98 -6.46
CA TRP A 299 18.65 22.40 -6.96
C TRP A 299 18.98 22.87 -8.39
N ILE A 300 17.97 22.98 -9.25
CA ILE A 300 18.14 23.57 -10.61
C ILE A 300 18.60 25.03 -10.49
N TYR A 301 17.99 25.86 -9.62
CA TYR A 301 18.45 27.24 -9.41
C TYR A 301 19.89 27.29 -8.84
N PHE A 302 20.28 26.35 -8.01
CA PHE A 302 21.66 26.23 -7.54
C PHE A 302 22.62 25.99 -8.71
N LYS A 303 22.32 25.04 -9.61
CA LYS A 303 23.15 24.77 -10.81
C LYS A 303 23.18 25.97 -11.78
N LEU A 304 22.13 26.79 -11.82
CA LEU A 304 22.10 28.04 -12.57
C LEU A 304 22.84 29.21 -11.89
N GLY A 305 23.39 28.99 -10.68
CA GLY A 305 24.07 30.01 -9.90
C GLY A 305 23.14 31.04 -9.21
N ASN A 306 21.84 30.80 -9.20
CA ASN A 306 20.86 31.67 -8.50
C ASN A 306 20.64 31.15 -7.07
N PHE A 307 21.63 31.38 -6.20
CA PHE A 307 21.64 30.83 -4.85
C PHE A 307 20.54 31.37 -3.94
N ASP A 308 20.05 32.57 -4.18
CA ASP A 308 18.94 33.16 -3.40
C ASP A 308 17.65 32.40 -3.66
N LYS A 309 17.32 32.14 -4.95
CA LYS A 309 16.16 31.32 -5.30
C LYS A 309 16.33 29.87 -4.85
N ALA A 310 17.52 29.31 -5.01
CA ALA A 310 17.83 27.97 -4.53
C ALA A 310 17.51 27.86 -3.02
N LYS A 311 17.99 28.80 -2.21
CA LYS A 311 17.71 28.88 -0.77
C LYS A 311 16.20 28.96 -0.51
N GLU A 312 15.46 29.79 -1.24
CA GLU A 312 14.02 29.97 -1.05
C GLU A 312 13.26 28.66 -1.27
N PHE A 313 13.53 27.95 -2.39
CA PHE A 313 12.79 26.76 -2.75
C PHE A 313 13.16 25.56 -1.87
N ILE A 314 14.45 25.34 -1.55
CA ILE A 314 14.85 24.24 -0.68
C ILE A 314 14.41 24.49 0.77
N ALA A 315 14.42 25.73 1.25
CA ALA A 315 13.85 26.04 2.56
C ALA A 315 12.35 25.72 2.63
N LYS A 316 11.58 26.00 1.56
CA LYS A 316 10.16 25.57 1.47
C LYS A 316 10.03 24.06 1.46
N SER A 317 10.90 23.35 0.74
CA SER A 317 10.94 21.89 0.74
C SER A 317 11.07 21.33 2.16
N ILE A 318 12.03 21.83 2.94
CA ILE A 318 12.29 21.41 4.34
C ILE A 318 11.08 21.70 5.25
N VAL A 319 10.30 22.75 5.00
CA VAL A 319 9.07 23.06 5.77
C VAL A 319 8.01 21.96 5.58
N TYR A 320 7.91 21.37 4.40
CA TYR A 320 6.96 20.30 4.12
C TYR A 320 7.47 18.90 4.55
N ASP A 321 8.78 18.68 4.45
CA ASP A 321 9.41 17.42 4.88
C ASP A 321 10.90 17.67 5.17
N ASP A 322 11.32 17.50 6.41
CA ASP A 322 12.71 17.63 6.89
C ASP A 322 13.40 16.28 7.13
N SER A 323 12.78 15.18 6.71
CA SER A 323 13.29 13.82 6.88
C SER A 323 14.19 13.33 5.73
N SER A 324 14.41 14.13 4.69
CA SER A 324 15.26 13.77 3.54
C SER A 324 16.71 14.25 3.73
N ALA A 325 17.64 13.30 3.84
CA ALA A 325 19.09 13.61 3.93
C ALA A 325 19.56 14.41 2.70
N VAL A 326 19.07 14.06 1.48
CA VAL A 326 19.45 14.74 0.24
C VAL A 326 19.00 16.21 0.23
N VAL A 327 17.77 16.50 0.65
CA VAL A 327 17.26 17.87 0.72
C VAL A 327 18.08 18.73 1.70
N LEU A 328 18.40 18.15 2.87
CA LEU A 328 19.23 18.83 3.86
C LEU A 328 20.67 19.06 3.38
N GLU A 329 21.24 18.11 2.62
CA GLU A 329 22.55 18.23 1.98
C GLU A 329 22.52 19.36 0.93
N HIS A 330 21.54 19.39 0.02
CA HIS A 330 21.35 20.44 -0.97
C HIS A 330 21.26 21.82 -0.31
N TYR A 331 20.52 21.91 0.81
CA TYR A 331 20.42 23.17 1.54
C TYR A 331 21.75 23.62 2.12
N GLY A 332 22.53 22.69 2.66
CA GLY A 332 23.90 22.92 3.10
C GLY A 332 24.80 23.46 1.97
N ASP A 333 24.73 22.82 0.78
CA ASP A 333 25.52 23.26 -0.40
C ASP A 333 25.15 24.68 -0.82
N VAL A 334 23.84 25.03 -0.82
CA VAL A 334 23.38 26.40 -1.10
C VAL A 334 23.89 27.39 -0.06
N LEU A 335 23.89 27.05 1.22
CA LEU A 335 24.40 27.91 2.29
C LEU A 335 25.90 28.16 2.18
N ILE A 336 26.68 27.14 1.78
CA ILE A 336 28.10 27.30 1.48
C ILE A 336 28.30 28.28 0.32
N ALA A 337 27.53 28.15 -0.76
CA ALA A 337 27.60 29.07 -1.90
C ALA A 337 27.27 30.52 -1.52
N LEU A 338 26.43 30.71 -0.50
CA LEU A 338 26.07 32.02 0.10
C LEU A 338 27.03 32.48 1.21
N ASN A 339 28.16 31.79 1.41
CA ASN A 339 29.16 32.05 2.47
C ASN A 339 28.60 31.96 3.90
N ASN A 340 27.55 31.15 4.13
CA ASN A 340 26.95 30.91 5.44
C ASN A 340 27.35 29.54 6.01
N LYS A 341 28.64 29.41 6.32
CA LYS A 341 29.30 28.15 6.69
C LYS A 341 28.76 27.54 7.98
N ASP A 342 28.53 28.36 9.02
CA ASP A 342 28.05 27.84 10.31
C ASP A 342 26.68 27.19 10.22
N GLU A 343 25.78 27.81 9.47
CA GLU A 343 24.43 27.25 9.23
C GLU A 343 24.51 26.01 8.33
N ALA A 344 25.37 26.01 7.30
CA ALA A 344 25.55 24.85 6.42
C ALA A 344 25.98 23.59 7.20
N LEU A 345 26.94 23.72 8.14
CA LEU A 345 27.37 22.63 9.00
C LEU A 345 26.25 22.02 9.84
N VAL A 346 25.28 22.83 10.29
CA VAL A 346 24.11 22.33 11.02
C VAL A 346 23.28 21.42 10.12
N PHE A 347 23.07 21.80 8.87
CA PHE A 347 22.25 21.01 7.93
C PHE A 347 23.00 19.76 7.44
N TYR A 348 24.30 19.81 7.18
CA TYR A 348 25.09 18.62 6.86
C TYR A 348 25.08 17.60 8.00
N LYS A 349 25.20 18.05 9.27
CA LYS A 349 25.11 17.16 10.42
C LYS A 349 23.75 16.50 10.55
N LYS A 350 22.66 17.26 10.35
CA LYS A 350 21.31 16.70 10.32
C LYS A 350 21.13 15.69 9.18
N ALA A 351 21.65 16.00 7.99
CA ALA A 351 21.62 15.07 6.86
C ALA A 351 22.38 13.78 7.19
N PHE A 352 23.56 13.89 7.84
CA PHE A 352 24.35 12.73 8.25
C PHE A 352 23.72 11.91 9.38
N GLU A 353 22.93 12.52 10.25
CA GLU A 353 22.12 11.78 11.24
C GLU A 353 21.07 10.89 10.58
N LEU A 354 20.53 11.33 9.43
CA LEU A 354 19.55 10.57 8.64
C LEU A 354 20.20 9.51 7.75
N ASP A 355 21.41 9.78 7.21
CA ASP A 355 22.16 8.85 6.36
C ASP A 355 23.63 8.79 6.83
N GLN A 356 23.90 7.92 7.80
CA GLN A 356 25.22 7.75 8.41
C GLN A 356 26.22 7.03 7.49
N ASN A 357 25.76 6.44 6.40
CA ASN A 357 26.62 5.75 5.44
C ASN A 357 27.11 6.67 4.30
N ASN A 358 26.64 7.92 4.25
CA ASN A 358 27.04 8.88 3.23
C ASN A 358 28.44 9.44 3.49
N ASN A 359 29.43 8.86 2.83
CA ASN A 359 30.83 9.29 2.94
C ASN A 359 31.02 10.73 2.46
N SER A 360 30.29 11.19 1.43
CA SER A 360 30.38 12.57 0.92
C SER A 360 29.98 13.60 1.98
N LEU A 361 28.91 13.33 2.73
CA LEU A 361 28.51 14.19 3.86
C LEU A 361 29.56 14.23 4.96
N SER A 362 30.17 13.09 5.31
CA SER A 362 31.25 13.03 6.29
C SER A 362 32.46 13.86 5.87
N GLU A 363 32.83 13.80 4.59
CA GLU A 363 33.93 14.60 4.01
C GLU A 363 33.59 16.10 4.04
N LYS A 364 32.37 16.50 3.62
CA LYS A 364 31.90 17.89 3.68
C LYS A 364 31.95 18.45 5.10
N ILE A 365 31.46 17.70 6.09
CA ILE A 365 31.50 18.10 7.50
C ILE A 365 32.93 18.31 7.95
N SER A 366 33.84 17.33 7.70
CA SER A 366 35.22 17.41 8.09
C SER A 366 35.97 18.60 7.46
N LEU A 367 35.70 18.86 6.18
CA LEU A 367 36.27 19.99 5.44
C LEU A 367 35.89 21.33 6.10
N TYR A 368 34.62 21.52 6.38
CA TYR A 368 34.12 22.81 6.88
C TYR A 368 34.27 22.96 8.41
N GLU A 369 34.50 21.91 9.18
CA GLU A 369 34.89 22.02 10.60
C GLU A 369 36.35 22.43 10.79
N SER A 370 37.24 22.11 9.84
CA SER A 370 38.65 22.35 9.93
C SER A 370 39.10 23.76 9.52
N GLU A 371 38.30 24.49 8.82
CA GLU A 371 38.49 25.87 8.38
C GLU A 371 37.88 26.88 9.38
#